data_92db2569b1ab253d45ee241d848fa8d0
#
_entry.id   92db2569b1ab253d45ee241d848fa8d0
#
_cell.length_a   1.000
_cell.length_b   1.000
_cell.length_c   1.000
_cell.angle_alpha   90.00
_cell.angle_beta   90.00
_cell.angle_gamma   90.00
#
_symmetry.space_group_name_H-M   'P 1'
#
loop_
_entity.id
_entity.type
_entity.pdbx_description
1 polymer ?
#
loop_
_entity_poly.entity_id
_entity_poly.type
_entity_poly.pdbx_seq_one_letter_code
_entity_poly.pdbx_strand_id
1 'polypeptide(L)'
;MNLKLGIAKLTESKLEMLKRCATCKEEKPRKEFYINRAKPDGRQYSCKVCQKKYHNDTWYESHRQHRIQQVKERKVRVTRENYKKIFMEYFIHGCVDCGENDHRLLEFDHVKGSKKRGKFRPTEGVGHLVRTGYKWETIEKEIQKCKIRCRNCHHLKTHKQFGYMKHIEDIVKEYNKKREQISKRCVT
;
A
#
# COMPACT_ATOMS: atom_id res chain seq x y z
N MET A 1 45.71 10.13 -28.38
CA MET A 1 44.67 9.20 -27.87
C MET A 1 45.09 8.55 -26.52
N ASN A 2 45.71 9.23 -25.54
CA ASN A 2 46.21 8.55 -24.34
C ASN A 2 45.89 9.23 -22.99
N LEU A 3 45.09 10.29 -22.97
CA LEU A 3 44.71 10.98 -21.73
C LEU A 3 43.63 10.27 -20.88
N LYS A 4 42.74 9.49 -21.50
CA LYS A 4 41.67 8.77 -20.78
C LYS A 4 42.12 7.52 -20.05
N LEU A 5 43.18 6.84 -20.51
CA LEU A 5 43.78 5.66 -19.84
C LEU A 5 44.51 6.01 -18.55
N GLY A 6 45.16 7.20 -18.47
CA GLY A 6 45.86 7.63 -17.30
C GLY A 6 44.97 7.98 -16.11
N ILE A 7 43.79 8.57 -16.38
CA ILE A 7 42.81 8.96 -15.33
C ILE A 7 42.14 7.73 -14.71
N ALA A 8 41.80 6.72 -15.52
CA ALA A 8 41.24 5.46 -15.03
C ALA A 8 42.21 4.67 -14.13
N LYS A 9 43.47 4.57 -14.49
CA LYS A 9 44.51 3.90 -13.69
C LYS A 9 44.79 4.61 -12.36
N LEU A 10 44.75 5.95 -12.35
CA LEU A 10 44.88 6.73 -11.11
C LEU A 10 43.74 6.53 -10.12
N THR A 11 42.51 6.31 -10.63
CA THR A 11 41.35 6.03 -9.80
C THR A 11 41.35 4.61 -9.23
N GLU A 12 41.77 3.63 -9.98
CA GLU A 12 41.94 2.24 -9.51
C GLU A 12 43.03 2.11 -8.44
N SER A 13 44.21 2.68 -8.64
CA SER A 13 45.28 2.67 -7.65
C SER A 13 44.90 3.37 -6.34
N LYS A 14 44.12 4.45 -6.38
CA LYS A 14 43.60 5.13 -5.20
C LYS A 14 42.56 4.32 -4.44
N LEU A 15 41.79 3.45 -5.11
CA LEU A 15 40.82 2.55 -4.50
C LEU A 15 41.45 1.33 -3.83
N GLU A 16 42.64 0.94 -4.27
CA GLU A 16 43.40 -0.18 -3.73
C GLU A 16 44.25 0.18 -2.50
N MET A 17 44.46 1.48 -2.23
CA MET A 17 45.18 1.89 -1.04
C MET A 17 44.48 1.41 0.23
N LEU A 18 45.23 0.76 1.11
CA LEU A 18 44.75 0.28 2.39
C LEU A 18 44.47 1.46 3.34
N LYS A 19 43.41 1.29 4.13
CA LYS A 19 43.05 2.22 5.21
C LYS A 19 42.72 1.42 6.46
N ARG A 20 43.29 1.82 7.60
CA ARG A 20 42.98 1.21 8.89
C ARG A 20 41.62 1.63 9.39
N CYS A 21 40.78 0.65 9.72
CA CYS A 21 39.48 0.89 10.30
C CYS A 21 39.61 1.34 11.76
N ALA A 22 38.96 2.44 12.14
CA ALA A 22 38.98 2.94 13.51
C ALA A 22 38.31 2.00 14.52
N THR A 23 37.38 1.15 14.07
CA THR A 23 36.58 0.25 14.93
C THR A 23 37.22 -1.13 15.06
N CYS A 24 37.39 -1.89 13.97
CA CYS A 24 38.01 -3.24 14.04
C CYS A 24 39.51 -3.24 13.96
N LYS A 25 40.16 -2.08 13.75
CA LYS A 25 41.63 -1.89 13.65
C LYS A 25 42.32 -2.60 12.48
N GLU A 26 41.55 -3.31 11.64
CA GLU A 26 42.05 -4.00 10.45
C GLU A 26 42.36 -3.02 9.32
N GLU A 27 43.35 -3.33 8.52
CA GLU A 27 43.63 -2.63 7.26
C GLU A 27 42.77 -3.22 6.13
N LYS A 28 42.03 -2.37 5.43
CA LYS A 28 41.10 -2.74 4.37
C LYS A 28 41.24 -1.81 3.18
N PRO A 29 40.92 -2.28 1.97
CA PRO A 29 40.89 -1.41 0.80
C PRO A 29 39.94 -0.22 1.01
N ARG A 30 40.28 0.95 0.50
CA ARG A 30 39.45 2.17 0.66
C ARG A 30 38.02 2.01 0.14
N LYS A 31 37.77 1.12 -0.81
CA LYS A 31 36.42 0.76 -1.30
C LYS A 31 35.52 0.17 -0.21
N GLU A 32 36.09 -0.40 0.84
CA GLU A 32 35.35 -0.95 1.99
C GLU A 32 34.90 0.13 2.99
N PHE A 33 35.16 1.40 2.72
CA PHE A 33 34.69 2.53 3.51
C PHE A 33 33.69 3.38 2.71
N TYR A 34 32.63 3.84 3.36
CA TYR A 34 31.67 4.75 2.71
C TYR A 34 32.34 6.09 2.38
N ILE A 35 31.88 6.72 1.31
CA ILE A 35 32.33 8.05 0.91
C ILE A 35 31.86 9.06 1.95
N ASN A 36 32.76 9.94 2.39
CA ASN A 36 32.45 11.09 3.23
C ASN A 36 33.32 12.27 2.83
N ARG A 37 32.77 13.18 2.03
CA ARG A 37 33.49 14.35 1.50
C ARG A 37 33.94 15.34 2.56
N ALA A 38 33.37 15.30 3.77
CA ALA A 38 33.76 16.13 4.89
C ALA A 38 35.05 15.64 5.60
N LYS A 39 35.58 14.47 5.22
CA LYS A 39 36.83 13.93 5.79
C LYS A 39 38.02 14.16 4.87
N PRO A 40 39.23 14.40 5.42
CA PRO A 40 40.40 14.73 4.62
C PRO A 40 40.71 13.73 3.51
N ASP A 41 40.47 12.44 3.76
CA ASP A 41 40.71 11.36 2.81
C ASP A 41 39.47 10.97 2.01
N GLY A 42 38.34 11.68 2.16
CA GLY A 42 37.07 11.44 1.46
C GLY A 42 36.34 10.16 1.88
N ARG A 43 36.77 9.50 2.97
CA ARG A 43 36.19 8.23 3.44
C ARG A 43 35.87 8.25 4.93
N GLN A 44 34.87 7.47 5.35
CA GLN A 44 34.55 7.27 6.75
C GLN A 44 35.71 6.62 7.51
N TYR A 45 35.79 6.85 8.84
CA TYR A 45 36.84 6.27 9.70
C TYR A 45 36.61 4.78 9.94
N SER A 46 35.37 4.30 9.98
CA SER A 46 35.03 2.90 10.17
C SER A 46 34.64 2.24 8.84
N CYS A 47 35.03 0.97 8.67
CA CYS A 47 34.65 0.21 7.47
C CYS A 47 33.15 -0.05 7.42
N LYS A 48 32.63 -0.37 6.23
CA LYS A 48 31.21 -0.64 5.96
C LYS A 48 30.62 -1.71 6.90
N VAL A 49 31.38 -2.77 7.18
CA VAL A 49 30.95 -3.86 8.07
C VAL A 49 30.76 -3.34 9.50
N CYS A 50 31.74 -2.60 10.04
CA CYS A 50 31.63 -2.04 11.40
C CYS A 50 30.52 -1.00 11.51
N GLN A 51 30.33 -0.15 10.51
CA GLN A 51 29.21 0.81 10.50
C GLN A 51 27.87 0.12 10.43
N LYS A 52 27.75 -0.92 9.58
CA LYS A 52 26.52 -1.71 9.48
C LYS A 52 26.19 -2.42 10.80
N LYS A 53 27.21 -3.01 11.45
CA LYS A 53 27.03 -3.65 12.76
C LYS A 53 26.58 -2.63 13.82
N TYR A 54 27.26 -1.50 13.93
CA TYR A 54 26.88 -0.43 14.86
C TYR A 54 25.44 0.06 14.61
N HIS A 55 25.08 0.28 13.34
CA HIS A 55 23.75 0.75 12.98
C HIS A 55 22.67 -0.27 13.35
N ASN A 56 22.91 -1.56 13.11
CA ASN A 56 21.91 -2.59 13.37
C ASN A 56 21.81 -2.93 14.88
N ASP A 57 22.95 -3.11 15.54
CA ASP A 57 22.97 -3.68 16.89
C ASP A 57 22.83 -2.61 18.00
N THR A 58 23.27 -1.40 17.74
CA THR A 58 23.33 -0.34 18.77
C THR A 58 22.34 0.79 18.46
N TRP A 59 22.52 1.42 17.30
CA TRP A 59 21.69 2.60 16.96
C TRP A 59 20.24 2.24 16.70
N TYR A 60 20.00 1.17 15.92
CA TYR A 60 18.63 0.75 15.58
C TYR A 60 17.86 0.36 16.84
N GLU A 61 18.44 -0.43 17.74
CA GLU A 61 17.75 -0.84 18.97
C GLU A 61 17.45 0.36 19.89
N SER A 62 18.39 1.28 20.07
CA SER A 62 18.15 2.47 20.90
C SER A 62 17.07 3.41 20.35
N HIS A 63 16.89 3.44 19.01
CA HIS A 63 15.91 4.32 18.36
C HIS A 63 14.65 3.59 17.90
N ARG A 64 14.58 2.28 18.07
CA ARG A 64 13.48 1.43 17.54
C ARG A 64 12.10 1.88 18.01
N GLN A 65 11.92 2.11 19.31
CA GLN A 65 10.63 2.49 19.88
C GLN A 65 10.17 3.86 19.34
N HIS A 66 11.06 4.81 19.28
CA HIS A 66 10.76 6.14 18.74
C HIS A 66 10.35 6.05 17.26
N ARG A 67 11.06 5.27 16.44
CA ARG A 67 10.69 5.08 15.01
C ARG A 67 9.34 4.37 14.85
N ILE A 68 9.08 3.34 15.65
CA ILE A 68 7.78 2.64 15.64
C ILE A 68 6.66 3.62 15.95
N GLN A 69 6.85 4.46 16.95
CA GLN A 69 5.87 5.47 17.34
C GLN A 69 5.62 6.49 16.22
N GLN A 70 6.68 7.03 15.63
CA GLN A 70 6.56 7.96 14.48
C GLN A 70 5.80 7.35 13.30
N VAL A 71 6.08 6.07 12.98
CA VAL A 71 5.37 5.35 11.89
C VAL A 71 3.89 5.18 12.23
N LYS A 72 3.56 4.82 13.47
CA LYS A 72 2.17 4.70 13.94
C LYS A 72 1.42 6.02 13.84
N GLU A 73 2.00 7.09 14.35
CA GLU A 73 1.39 8.44 14.33
C GLU A 73 1.17 8.93 12.90
N ARG A 74 2.19 8.77 12.04
CA ARG A 74 2.05 9.09 10.61
C ARG A 74 0.92 8.30 9.96
N LYS A 75 0.85 7.00 10.25
CA LYS A 75 -0.21 6.13 9.69
C LYS A 75 -1.59 6.61 10.13
N VAL A 76 -1.79 6.88 11.42
CA VAL A 76 -3.06 7.38 11.95
C VAL A 76 -3.46 8.68 11.26
N ARG A 77 -2.54 9.65 11.17
CA ARG A 77 -2.79 10.94 10.51
C ARG A 77 -3.21 10.76 9.05
N VAL A 78 -2.40 10.05 8.25
CA VAL A 78 -2.67 9.83 6.83
C VAL A 78 -3.98 9.08 6.62
N THR A 79 -4.25 8.05 7.42
CA THR A 79 -5.51 7.30 7.35
C THR A 79 -6.71 8.21 7.63
N ARG A 80 -6.63 9.07 8.65
CA ARG A 80 -7.70 10.02 8.98
C ARG A 80 -7.95 11.02 7.85
N GLU A 81 -6.89 11.56 7.25
CA GLU A 81 -6.99 12.48 6.11
C GLU A 81 -7.64 11.80 4.89
N ASN A 82 -7.24 10.57 4.60
CA ASN A 82 -7.82 9.78 3.51
C ASN A 82 -9.31 9.49 3.74
N TYR A 83 -9.71 9.11 4.96
CA TYR A 83 -11.13 8.91 5.29
C TYR A 83 -11.94 10.20 5.16
N LYS A 84 -11.38 11.34 5.61
CA LYS A 84 -12.05 12.64 5.47
C LYS A 84 -12.38 12.92 4.00
N LYS A 85 -11.43 12.72 3.09
CA LYS A 85 -11.64 12.89 1.65
C LYS A 85 -12.72 11.91 1.12
N ILE A 86 -12.66 10.64 1.52
CA ILE A 86 -13.66 9.64 1.09
C ILE A 86 -15.06 10.06 1.51
N PHE A 87 -15.27 10.47 2.75
CA PHE A 87 -16.59 10.88 3.22
C PHE A 87 -17.08 12.14 2.52
N MET A 88 -16.24 13.16 2.39
CA MET A 88 -16.64 14.47 1.89
C MET A 88 -16.76 14.55 0.36
N GLU A 89 -15.99 13.73 -0.37
CA GLU A 89 -15.94 13.82 -1.83
C GLU A 89 -16.67 12.67 -2.52
N TYR A 90 -16.83 11.53 -1.85
CA TYR A 90 -17.39 10.33 -2.48
C TYR A 90 -18.64 9.80 -1.78
N PHE A 91 -18.61 9.54 -0.48
CA PHE A 91 -19.75 8.93 0.21
C PHE A 91 -20.91 9.89 0.41
N ILE A 92 -20.68 11.20 0.35
CA ILE A 92 -21.74 12.21 0.41
C ILE A 92 -22.80 12.04 -0.69
N HIS A 93 -22.44 11.42 -1.81
CA HIS A 93 -23.35 11.18 -2.92
C HIS A 93 -24.22 9.93 -2.75
N GLY A 94 -23.93 9.09 -1.77
CA GLY A 94 -24.68 7.87 -1.49
C GLY A 94 -24.53 6.77 -2.54
N CYS A 95 -25.38 5.76 -2.44
CA CYS A 95 -25.44 4.62 -3.35
C CYS A 95 -25.97 5.04 -4.72
N VAL A 96 -25.26 4.72 -5.79
CA VAL A 96 -25.66 5.06 -7.18
C VAL A 96 -26.95 4.36 -7.65
N ASP A 97 -27.37 3.26 -7.00
CA ASP A 97 -28.51 2.47 -7.41
C ASP A 97 -29.78 2.78 -6.60
N CYS A 98 -29.68 3.03 -5.29
CA CYS A 98 -30.84 3.21 -4.41
C CYS A 98 -30.82 4.49 -3.57
N GLY A 99 -29.76 5.30 -3.62
CA GLY A 99 -29.63 6.52 -2.85
C GLY A 99 -29.30 6.33 -1.36
N GLU A 100 -29.06 5.10 -0.87
CA GLU A 100 -28.62 4.86 0.51
C GLU A 100 -27.40 5.71 0.85
N ASN A 101 -27.45 6.47 1.94
CA ASN A 101 -26.41 7.41 2.33
C ASN A 101 -25.72 7.09 3.68
N ASP A 102 -26.14 6.02 4.36
CA ASP A 102 -25.44 5.58 5.55
C ASP A 102 -24.03 5.07 5.16
N HIS A 103 -23.01 5.84 5.54
CA HIS A 103 -21.60 5.55 5.24
C HIS A 103 -21.14 4.16 5.70
N ARG A 104 -21.80 3.56 6.71
CA ARG A 104 -21.50 2.21 7.22
C ARG A 104 -21.87 1.11 6.23
N LEU A 105 -22.79 1.42 5.33
CA LEU A 105 -23.32 0.51 4.31
C LEU A 105 -22.67 0.72 2.95
N LEU A 106 -21.95 1.83 2.73
CA LEU A 106 -21.35 2.18 1.45
C LEU A 106 -20.03 1.47 1.20
N GLU A 107 -19.85 0.96 0.01
CA GLU A 107 -18.66 0.25 -0.45
C GLU A 107 -18.22 0.74 -1.83
N PHE A 108 -16.93 0.56 -2.13
CA PHE A 108 -16.37 0.78 -3.46
C PHE A 108 -16.49 -0.49 -4.29
N ASP A 109 -17.38 -0.49 -5.27
CA ASP A 109 -17.62 -1.61 -6.19
C ASP A 109 -16.95 -1.37 -7.54
N HIS A 110 -15.99 -2.23 -7.92
CA HIS A 110 -15.30 -2.15 -9.18
C HIS A 110 -16.24 -2.34 -10.38
N VAL A 111 -16.23 -1.38 -11.32
CA VAL A 111 -17.08 -1.43 -12.52
C VAL A 111 -16.71 -2.59 -13.43
N LYS A 112 -15.41 -2.80 -13.63
CA LYS A 112 -14.88 -3.96 -14.36
C LYS A 112 -14.30 -4.90 -13.32
N GLY A 113 -14.92 -6.07 -13.11
CA GLY A 113 -14.44 -7.06 -12.14
C GLY A 113 -12.94 -7.28 -12.26
N SER A 114 -12.27 -7.41 -11.14
CA SER A 114 -10.83 -7.65 -11.09
C SER A 114 -10.48 -8.96 -11.80
N LYS A 115 -10.11 -8.89 -13.09
CA LYS A 115 -9.78 -10.06 -13.92
C LYS A 115 -8.43 -10.72 -13.58
N LYS A 116 -7.69 -10.21 -12.61
CA LYS A 116 -6.37 -10.73 -12.30
C LYS A 116 -6.36 -11.59 -11.03
N ARG A 117 -6.84 -12.82 -11.14
CA ARG A 117 -6.43 -13.91 -10.26
C ARG A 117 -5.05 -14.41 -10.71
N GLY A 118 -3.99 -13.64 -10.45
CA GLY A 118 -2.60 -14.07 -10.60
C GLY A 118 -1.94 -14.25 -9.24
N LYS A 119 -0.72 -14.82 -9.19
CA LYS A 119 0.09 -15.04 -7.96
C LYS A 119 0.34 -13.79 -7.11
N PHE A 120 0.10 -12.60 -7.62
CA PHE A 120 -0.03 -11.37 -6.86
C PHE A 120 -1.50 -11.22 -6.44
N ARG A 121 -1.74 -11.04 -5.15
CA ARG A 121 -3.05 -10.69 -4.62
C ARG A 121 -3.61 -9.54 -5.46
N PRO A 122 -4.89 -9.62 -5.91
CA PRO A 122 -5.50 -8.48 -6.59
C PRO A 122 -5.30 -7.27 -5.71
N THR A 123 -4.95 -6.17 -6.35
CA THR A 123 -4.77 -4.86 -5.73
C THR A 123 -5.81 -4.71 -4.64
N GLU A 124 -5.32 -4.67 -3.45
CA GLU A 124 -6.10 -4.57 -2.24
C GLU A 124 -7.04 -3.39 -2.44
N GLY A 125 -8.36 -3.65 -2.37
CA GLY A 125 -9.38 -2.65 -2.69
C GLY A 125 -9.20 -1.35 -1.91
N VAL A 126 -9.89 -0.29 -2.32
CA VAL A 126 -9.79 1.05 -1.74
C VAL A 126 -9.71 1.04 -0.21
N GLY A 127 -10.55 0.24 0.45
CA GLY A 127 -10.56 0.12 1.91
C GLY A 127 -9.25 -0.37 2.52
N HIS A 128 -8.53 -1.26 1.84
CA HIS A 128 -7.21 -1.70 2.28
C HIS A 128 -6.16 -0.59 2.10
N LEU A 129 -6.12 0.05 0.93
CA LEU A 129 -5.17 1.14 0.65
C LEU A 129 -5.31 2.27 1.67
N VAL A 130 -6.54 2.61 2.05
CA VAL A 130 -6.83 3.63 3.07
C VAL A 130 -6.33 3.19 4.45
N ARG A 131 -6.67 1.99 4.91
CA ARG A 131 -6.27 1.48 6.24
C ARG A 131 -4.77 1.31 6.40
N THR A 132 -4.06 1.03 5.32
CA THR A 132 -2.60 0.90 5.33
C THR A 132 -1.88 2.25 5.22
N GLY A 133 -2.59 3.33 4.89
CA GLY A 133 -2.04 4.69 4.83
C GLY A 133 -1.24 4.94 3.54
N TYR A 134 -1.73 4.42 2.42
CA TYR A 134 -1.17 4.76 1.11
C TYR A 134 -1.36 6.25 0.78
N LYS A 135 -0.57 6.75 -0.16
CA LYS A 135 -0.70 8.12 -0.68
C LYS A 135 -2.04 8.27 -1.40
N TRP A 136 -2.63 9.46 -1.29
CA TRP A 136 -3.93 9.76 -1.86
C TRP A 136 -4.01 9.48 -3.37
N GLU A 137 -2.99 9.85 -4.12
CA GLU A 137 -2.94 9.66 -5.58
C GLU A 137 -3.07 8.17 -5.99
N THR A 138 -2.60 7.25 -5.12
CA THR A 138 -2.74 5.81 -5.34
C THR A 138 -4.15 5.34 -5.04
N ILE A 139 -4.75 5.87 -3.97
CA ILE A 139 -6.12 5.56 -3.57
C ILE A 139 -7.11 6.09 -4.60
N GLU A 140 -6.95 7.32 -5.04
CA GLU A 140 -7.80 7.97 -6.02
C GLU A 140 -7.82 7.24 -7.36
N LYS A 141 -6.66 6.80 -7.86
CA LYS A 141 -6.57 5.96 -9.07
C LYS A 141 -7.37 4.66 -8.95
N GLU A 142 -7.50 4.12 -7.76
CA GLU A 142 -8.31 2.92 -7.52
C GLU A 142 -9.79 3.26 -7.40
N ILE A 143 -10.14 4.37 -6.74
CA ILE A 143 -11.52 4.88 -6.64
C ILE A 143 -12.12 5.14 -8.02
N GLN A 144 -11.37 5.71 -8.95
CA GLN A 144 -11.82 5.99 -10.32
C GLN A 144 -12.30 4.75 -11.09
N LYS A 145 -11.91 3.55 -10.64
CA LYS A 145 -12.37 2.27 -11.23
C LYS A 145 -13.64 1.74 -10.58
N CYS A 146 -14.14 2.42 -9.54
CA CYS A 146 -15.23 1.98 -8.69
C CYS A 146 -16.47 2.86 -8.83
N LYS A 147 -17.61 2.31 -8.45
CA LYS A 147 -18.84 3.07 -8.14
C LYS A 147 -19.17 2.88 -6.66
N ILE A 148 -19.76 3.89 -6.05
CA ILE A 148 -20.25 3.79 -4.68
C ILE A 148 -21.56 3.04 -4.69
N ARG A 149 -21.64 1.92 -3.98
CA ARG A 149 -22.85 1.13 -3.78
C ARG A 149 -23.03 0.78 -2.32
N CYS A 150 -24.27 0.70 -1.90
CA CYS A 150 -24.52 0.06 -0.61
C CYS A 150 -24.33 -1.46 -0.75
N ARG A 151 -24.08 -2.11 0.38
CA ARG A 151 -23.80 -3.55 0.45
C ARG A 151 -24.90 -4.38 -0.21
N ASN A 152 -26.17 -3.99 -0.06
CA ASN A 152 -27.30 -4.69 -0.67
C ASN A 152 -27.29 -4.59 -2.20
N CYS A 153 -27.12 -3.38 -2.75
CA CYS A 153 -27.05 -3.17 -4.20
C CYS A 153 -25.82 -3.84 -4.81
N HIS A 154 -24.67 -3.80 -4.12
CA HIS A 154 -23.45 -4.50 -4.55
C HIS A 154 -23.70 -6.03 -4.60
N HIS A 155 -24.32 -6.59 -3.56
CA HIS A 155 -24.67 -8.01 -3.53
C HIS A 155 -25.64 -8.39 -4.66
N LEU A 156 -26.71 -7.63 -4.86
CA LEU A 156 -27.68 -7.87 -5.93
C LEU A 156 -27.04 -7.80 -7.33
N LYS A 157 -26.15 -6.83 -7.56
CA LYS A 157 -25.38 -6.75 -8.81
C LYS A 157 -24.51 -7.99 -9.01
N THR A 158 -23.79 -8.41 -7.98
CA THR A 158 -22.93 -9.60 -8.01
C THR A 158 -23.74 -10.86 -8.30
N HIS A 159 -24.91 -10.99 -7.67
CA HIS A 159 -25.83 -12.08 -7.89
C HIS A 159 -26.31 -12.17 -9.35
N LYS A 160 -26.69 -11.03 -9.93
CA LYS A 160 -27.07 -10.95 -11.35
C LYS A 160 -25.90 -11.28 -12.28
N GLN A 161 -24.72 -10.75 -11.98
CA GLN A 161 -23.52 -10.92 -12.81
C GLN A 161 -23.05 -12.38 -12.89
N PHE A 162 -23.12 -13.13 -11.79
CA PHE A 162 -22.68 -14.51 -11.72
C PHE A 162 -23.80 -15.54 -11.88
N GLY A 163 -25.05 -15.11 -11.88
CA GLY A 163 -26.21 -15.97 -12.07
C GLY A 163 -26.33 -17.05 -11.01
N TYR A 164 -26.06 -16.73 -9.74
CA TYR A 164 -26.01 -17.71 -8.66
C TYR A 164 -27.26 -18.56 -8.47
N MET A 165 -28.44 -18.07 -8.84
CA MET A 165 -29.70 -18.77 -8.67
C MET A 165 -30.30 -19.31 -9.99
N LYS A 166 -29.55 -19.35 -11.09
CA LYS A 166 -30.08 -19.80 -12.38
C LYS A 166 -30.58 -21.24 -12.38
N HIS A 167 -29.93 -22.11 -11.62
CA HIS A 167 -30.27 -23.54 -11.53
C HIS A 167 -31.53 -23.83 -10.70
N ILE A 168 -32.05 -22.84 -9.97
CA ILE A 168 -33.28 -22.94 -9.17
C ILE A 168 -34.25 -21.77 -9.49
N GLU A 169 -34.20 -21.25 -10.69
CA GLU A 169 -34.96 -20.05 -11.08
C GLU A 169 -36.47 -20.27 -10.98
N ASP A 170 -36.96 -21.47 -11.27
CA ASP A 170 -38.34 -21.91 -11.12
C ASP A 170 -38.79 -21.83 -9.64
N ILE A 171 -37.99 -22.35 -8.73
CA ILE A 171 -38.26 -22.28 -7.29
C ILE A 171 -38.30 -20.83 -6.79
N VAL A 172 -37.37 -19.99 -7.27
CA VAL A 172 -37.36 -18.56 -6.94
C VAL A 172 -38.61 -17.84 -7.44
N LYS A 173 -39.10 -18.18 -8.64
CA LYS A 173 -40.36 -17.62 -9.19
C LYS A 173 -41.57 -18.01 -8.32
N GLU A 174 -41.65 -19.27 -7.91
CA GLU A 174 -42.70 -19.74 -7.02
C GLU A 174 -42.66 -19.04 -5.65
N TYR A 175 -41.48 -18.94 -5.06
CA TYR A 175 -41.25 -18.23 -3.80
C TYR A 175 -41.73 -16.77 -3.89
N ASN A 176 -41.36 -16.04 -4.93
CA ASN A 176 -41.73 -14.64 -5.11
C ASN A 176 -43.26 -14.49 -5.25
N LYS A 177 -43.94 -15.39 -5.98
CA LYS A 177 -45.39 -15.40 -6.11
C LYS A 177 -46.09 -15.59 -4.76
N LYS A 178 -45.61 -16.54 -3.94
CA LYS A 178 -46.14 -16.76 -2.58
C LYS A 178 -45.93 -15.55 -1.67
N ARG A 179 -44.76 -14.94 -1.74
CA ARG A 179 -44.40 -13.75 -0.95
C ARG A 179 -45.31 -12.55 -1.27
N GLU A 180 -45.60 -12.31 -2.54
CA GLU A 180 -46.51 -11.26 -2.97
C GLU A 180 -47.94 -11.49 -2.44
N GLN A 181 -48.44 -12.75 -2.46
CA GLN A 181 -49.76 -13.10 -1.90
C GLN A 181 -49.82 -12.83 -0.38
N ILE A 182 -48.77 -13.14 0.36
CA ILE A 182 -48.70 -12.87 1.80
C ILE A 182 -48.71 -11.36 2.07
N SER A 183 -47.88 -10.60 1.34
CA SER A 183 -47.78 -9.15 1.49
C SER A 183 -49.15 -8.45 1.26
N LYS A 184 -49.93 -8.91 0.27
CA LYS A 184 -51.27 -8.36 0.01
C LYS A 184 -52.28 -8.67 1.13
N ARG A 185 -52.12 -9.77 1.87
CA ARG A 185 -52.99 -10.14 3.01
C ARG A 185 -52.68 -9.36 4.30
N CYS A 186 -51.47 -8.84 4.44
CA CYS A 186 -51.09 -8.08 5.64
C CYS A 186 -51.44 -6.59 5.56
N VAL A 187 -51.99 -6.11 4.46
CA VAL A 187 -52.36 -4.69 4.23
C VAL A 187 -53.90 -4.49 4.33
N THR A 188 -54.63 -5.55 4.47
CA THR A 188 -56.08 -5.54 4.75
C THR A 188 -56.35 -5.82 6.23
#